data_7ae96d8c04c315008c9d066002927d19
#
_entry.id   7ae96d8c04c315008c9d066002927d19
#
_cell.length_a   1.000
_cell.length_b   1.000
_cell.length_c   1.000
_cell.angle_alpha   90.00
_cell.angle_beta   90.00
_cell.angle_gamma   90.00
#
_symmetry.space_group_name_H-M   'P 1'
#
loop_
_entity.id
_entity.type
_entity.pdbx_description
1 polymer ?
#
loop_
_entity_poly.entity_id
_entity_poly.type
_entity_poly.pdbx_seq_one_letter_code
_entity_poly.pdbx_strand_id
1 'polypeptide(L)'
;MRHLYRLSGVSSKTGARGLSSTIARNSTEPGYKASSEEPIAEIGYNFTPTSEQQEYLDLAEQFTKNEIIPVAAHHDATGEYPWEVLKKAHETGLMNLHIPQEYGGMGLGTLDGCLITEKMAYGCTGIMTAIEANGLGSMPIMIAGNHEQKKKYLGMLVDEPVMCAYGVTEPGAGSDVSGVKTRAEKKGDEWVINGQKMWITNGGVASFYFVLARTDPDPKCPSSKAFTGFIVDRGSVDDNRTLYMVYLL
;
A
#
# COMPACT_ATOMS: atom_id res chain seq x y z
N MET A 1 -22.39 -24.73 25.00
CA MET A 1 -21.89 -24.19 26.29
C MET A 1 -21.60 -22.72 26.10
N ARG A 2 -22.41 -21.86 26.69
CA ARG A 2 -22.25 -20.40 26.64
C ARG A 2 -21.39 -19.98 27.81
N HIS A 3 -20.28 -19.28 27.57
CA HIS A 3 -19.54 -18.57 28.61
C HIS A 3 -19.76 -17.06 28.44
N LEU A 4 -20.57 -16.53 29.35
CA LEU A 4 -20.74 -15.09 29.59
C LEU A 4 -19.57 -14.60 30.44
N TYR A 5 -18.79 -13.64 29.93
CA TYR A 5 -17.86 -12.87 30.76
C TYR A 5 -18.59 -11.66 31.35
N ARG A 6 -18.67 -11.65 32.66
CA ARG A 6 -19.22 -10.57 33.49
C ARG A 6 -18.10 -9.56 33.73
N LEU A 7 -18.27 -8.34 33.23
CA LEU A 7 -17.41 -7.22 33.61
C LEU A 7 -17.88 -6.68 34.96
N SER A 8 -17.04 -6.84 35.98
CA SER A 8 -17.18 -6.22 37.31
C SER A 8 -16.73 -4.78 37.26
N GLY A 9 -17.56 -3.88 37.79
CA GLY A 9 -17.36 -2.45 37.79
C GLY A 9 -16.15 -1.98 38.56
N VAL A 10 -15.47 -0.99 38.02
CA VAL A 10 -14.53 -0.12 38.73
C VAL A 10 -15.16 1.24 38.88
N SER A 11 -15.38 1.61 40.15
CA SER A 11 -15.87 2.91 40.60
C SER A 11 -14.88 4.00 40.26
N SER A 12 -15.31 5.00 39.47
CA SER A 12 -14.55 6.22 39.22
C SER A 12 -14.82 7.25 40.30
N LYS A 13 -13.84 7.50 41.14
CA LYS A 13 -13.66 8.77 41.85
C LYS A 13 -12.33 9.32 41.42
N THR A 14 -12.32 10.26 40.50
CA THR A 14 -11.18 11.18 40.33
C THR A 14 -11.68 12.52 39.89
N GLY A 15 -11.30 13.51 40.69
CA GLY A 15 -11.70 14.88 40.54
C GLY A 15 -11.09 15.55 39.32
N ALA A 16 -11.87 16.39 38.72
CA ALA A 16 -11.44 17.38 37.76
C ALA A 16 -10.45 18.36 38.40
N ARG A 17 -9.19 18.28 38.02
CA ARG A 17 -8.19 19.33 38.24
C ARG A 17 -7.41 19.57 36.95
N GLY A 18 -7.70 20.69 36.35
CA GLY A 18 -6.69 21.56 35.77
C GLY A 18 -5.92 21.07 34.54
N LEU A 19 -6.57 20.99 33.37
CA LEU A 19 -5.90 21.00 32.07
C LEU A 19 -6.01 22.35 31.33
N SER A 20 -6.33 23.41 32.07
CA SER A 20 -6.59 24.74 31.47
C SER A 20 -5.39 25.69 31.42
N SER A 21 -4.19 25.30 31.90
CA SER A 21 -3.11 26.29 32.00
C SER A 21 -1.83 26.01 31.23
N THR A 22 -1.76 24.90 30.47
CA THR A 22 -0.50 24.51 29.81
C THR A 22 -0.52 24.68 28.28
N ILE A 23 -1.68 24.94 27.69
CA ILE A 23 -1.78 25.17 26.22
C ILE A 23 -1.59 26.63 25.82
N ALA A 24 -1.68 27.56 26.76
CA ALA A 24 -1.59 29.01 26.47
C ALA A 24 -0.16 29.59 26.50
N ARG A 25 0.90 28.80 26.55
CA ARG A 25 2.27 29.35 26.74
C ARG A 25 3.25 29.15 25.58
N ASN A 26 2.85 28.61 24.44
CA ASN A 26 3.77 28.43 23.31
C ASN A 26 3.44 29.23 22.05
N SER A 27 2.75 30.37 22.19
CA SER A 27 2.46 31.27 21.06
C SER A 27 3.41 32.47 20.94
N THR A 28 4.64 32.41 21.49
CA THR A 28 5.64 33.44 21.34
C THR A 28 6.92 32.94 20.66
N GLU A 29 6.77 32.32 19.52
CA GLU A 29 7.87 32.16 18.55
C GLU A 29 7.97 33.49 17.75
N PRO A 30 9.16 34.13 17.62
CA PRO A 30 9.30 35.36 16.87
C PRO A 30 9.20 35.06 15.37
N GLY A 31 8.07 35.39 14.76
CA GLY A 31 7.86 35.28 13.30
C GLY A 31 6.41 35.01 12.85
N TYR A 32 5.53 34.61 13.74
CA TYR A 32 4.11 34.40 13.38
C TYR A 32 3.37 35.74 13.45
N LYS A 33 3.13 36.38 12.31
CA LYS A 33 2.16 37.48 12.18
C LYS A 33 0.80 36.84 11.86
N ALA A 34 -0.08 36.74 12.84
CA ALA A 34 -1.48 36.48 12.58
C ALA A 34 -2.03 37.61 11.71
N SER A 35 -2.51 37.31 10.50
CA SER A 35 -3.27 38.27 9.71
C SER A 35 -4.60 38.51 10.44
N SER A 36 -4.96 39.77 10.64
CA SER A 36 -6.10 40.22 11.47
C SER A 36 -7.48 39.95 10.85
N GLU A 37 -7.60 39.07 9.84
CA GLU A 37 -8.84 38.84 9.10
C GLU A 37 -9.22 37.34 8.91
N GLU A 38 -8.45 36.41 9.47
CA GLU A 38 -8.93 35.04 9.48
C GLU A 38 -9.88 34.82 10.66
N PRO A 39 -11.11 34.31 10.43
CA PRO A 39 -11.98 33.95 11.52
C PRO A 39 -11.22 32.92 12.39
N ILE A 40 -11.24 33.17 13.72
CA ILE A 40 -10.72 32.21 14.70
C ILE A 40 -11.31 30.87 14.34
N ALA A 41 -10.50 29.97 13.78
CA ALA A 41 -10.94 28.63 13.46
C ALA A 41 -11.53 28.05 14.73
N GLU A 42 -12.79 27.68 14.71
CA GLU A 42 -13.40 26.95 15.82
C GLU A 42 -12.45 25.83 16.19
N ILE A 43 -12.11 25.74 17.48
CA ILE A 43 -11.22 24.69 17.99
C ILE A 43 -11.95 23.36 17.78
N GLY A 44 -11.73 22.73 16.64
CA GLY A 44 -12.34 21.48 16.23
C GLY A 44 -11.57 20.86 15.07
N TYR A 45 -11.80 19.58 14.84
CA TYR A 45 -11.26 18.89 13.68
C TYR A 45 -12.07 19.34 12.45
N ASN A 46 -11.39 19.85 11.43
CA ASN A 46 -12.00 20.13 10.14
C ASN A 46 -11.76 18.94 9.20
N PHE A 47 -12.85 18.28 8.78
CA PHE A 47 -12.84 17.17 7.84
C PHE A 47 -13.31 17.59 6.44
N THR A 48 -13.42 18.88 6.17
CA THR A 48 -13.80 19.36 4.84
C THR A 48 -12.65 19.16 3.88
N PRO A 49 -12.86 18.41 2.79
CA PRO A 49 -11.86 18.26 1.74
C PRO A 49 -11.47 19.61 1.14
N THR A 50 -10.24 19.74 0.67
CA THR A 50 -9.84 20.86 -0.19
C THR A 50 -10.58 20.76 -1.52
N SER A 51 -10.58 21.84 -2.33
CA SER A 51 -11.18 21.80 -3.67
C SER A 51 -10.56 20.72 -4.56
N GLU A 52 -9.26 20.56 -4.51
CA GLU A 52 -8.54 19.52 -5.24
C GLU A 52 -8.92 18.09 -4.75
N GLN A 53 -8.98 17.88 -3.44
CA GLN A 53 -9.44 16.61 -2.89
C GLN A 53 -10.89 16.30 -3.27
N GLN A 54 -11.77 17.33 -3.33
CA GLN A 54 -13.14 17.13 -3.78
C GLN A 54 -13.23 16.70 -5.23
N GLU A 55 -12.40 17.25 -6.11
CA GLU A 55 -12.33 16.84 -7.52
C GLU A 55 -11.92 15.36 -7.66
N TYR A 56 -10.91 14.91 -6.88
CA TYR A 56 -10.54 13.48 -6.85
C TYR A 56 -11.64 12.59 -6.28
N LEU A 57 -12.33 13.04 -5.25
CA LEU A 57 -13.46 12.30 -4.67
C LEU A 57 -14.61 12.14 -5.66
N ASP A 58 -14.95 13.20 -6.38
CA ASP A 58 -16.00 13.20 -7.40
C ASP A 58 -15.64 12.27 -8.56
N LEU A 59 -14.39 12.33 -9.02
CA LEU A 59 -13.87 11.43 -10.05
C LEU A 59 -13.93 9.97 -9.61
N ALA A 60 -13.43 9.65 -8.42
CA ALA A 60 -13.42 8.30 -7.88
C ALA A 60 -14.85 7.75 -7.65
N GLU A 61 -15.76 8.60 -7.16
CA GLU A 61 -17.17 8.23 -6.99
C GLU A 61 -17.84 7.93 -8.33
N GLN A 62 -17.59 8.77 -9.34
CA GLN A 62 -18.15 8.59 -10.68
C GLN A 62 -17.59 7.33 -11.36
N PHE A 63 -16.27 7.10 -11.25
CA PHE A 63 -15.63 5.88 -11.71
C PHE A 63 -16.21 4.64 -11.04
N THR A 64 -16.40 4.68 -9.72
CA THR A 64 -16.97 3.58 -8.95
C THR A 64 -18.38 3.23 -9.39
N LYS A 65 -19.24 4.23 -9.59
CA LYS A 65 -20.62 4.02 -10.05
C LYS A 65 -20.70 3.45 -11.46
N ASN A 66 -19.82 3.90 -12.34
CA ASN A 66 -19.92 3.58 -13.77
C ASN A 66 -19.11 2.33 -14.17
N GLU A 67 -17.97 2.06 -13.49
CA GLU A 67 -17.02 1.05 -13.93
C GLU A 67 -16.87 -0.11 -12.93
N ILE A 68 -16.99 0.14 -11.61
CA ILE A 68 -16.78 -0.90 -10.59
C ILE A 68 -18.11 -1.60 -10.26
N ILE A 69 -19.12 -0.86 -9.81
CA ILE A 69 -20.38 -1.43 -9.32
C ILE A 69 -21.06 -2.34 -10.36
N PRO A 70 -21.15 -1.96 -11.66
CA PRO A 70 -21.86 -2.77 -12.64
C PRO A 70 -21.26 -4.16 -12.89
N VAL A 71 -19.95 -4.34 -12.63
CA VAL A 71 -19.23 -5.58 -12.93
C VAL A 71 -18.81 -6.36 -11.69
N ALA A 72 -18.94 -5.79 -10.51
CA ALA A 72 -18.50 -6.38 -9.24
C ALA A 72 -19.04 -7.80 -9.02
N ALA A 73 -20.36 -7.99 -9.21
CA ALA A 73 -21.01 -9.30 -9.02
C ALA A 73 -20.52 -10.36 -10.02
N HIS A 74 -20.18 -9.94 -11.26
CA HIS A 74 -19.63 -10.86 -12.26
C HIS A 74 -18.23 -11.36 -11.83
N HIS A 75 -17.33 -10.45 -11.45
CA HIS A 75 -15.97 -10.81 -11.03
C HIS A 75 -15.97 -11.62 -9.73
N ASP A 76 -16.89 -11.35 -8.80
CA ASP A 76 -17.05 -12.14 -7.58
C ASP A 76 -17.51 -13.57 -7.89
N ALA A 77 -18.43 -13.75 -8.83
CA ALA A 77 -18.96 -15.06 -9.20
C ALA A 77 -17.99 -15.89 -10.04
N THR A 78 -17.20 -15.27 -10.92
CA THR A 78 -16.35 -15.96 -11.89
C THR A 78 -14.90 -16.12 -11.43
N GLY A 79 -14.41 -15.22 -10.57
CA GLY A 79 -13.00 -15.09 -10.21
C GLY A 79 -12.12 -14.53 -11.34
N GLU A 80 -12.73 -14.02 -12.42
CA GLU A 80 -11.99 -13.41 -13.52
C GLU A 80 -11.34 -12.10 -13.08
N TYR A 81 -10.09 -11.90 -13.46
CA TYR A 81 -9.36 -10.69 -13.12
C TYR A 81 -9.91 -9.47 -13.88
N PRO A 82 -10.17 -8.31 -13.23
CA PRO A 82 -10.93 -7.21 -13.80
C PRO A 82 -10.09 -6.28 -14.69
N TRP A 83 -9.41 -6.82 -15.72
CA TRP A 83 -8.48 -6.08 -16.57
C TRP A 83 -9.07 -4.82 -17.20
N GLU A 84 -10.32 -4.86 -17.66
CA GLU A 84 -10.95 -3.71 -18.32
C GLU A 84 -11.17 -2.55 -17.33
N VAL A 85 -11.50 -2.86 -16.08
CA VAL A 85 -11.63 -1.85 -15.02
C VAL A 85 -10.27 -1.23 -14.69
N LEU A 86 -9.21 -2.08 -14.61
CA LEU A 86 -7.86 -1.59 -14.31
C LEU A 86 -7.30 -0.68 -15.42
N LYS A 87 -7.51 -1.04 -16.69
CA LYS A 87 -7.13 -0.18 -17.82
C LYS A 87 -7.79 1.20 -17.72
N LYS A 88 -9.10 1.24 -17.46
CA LYS A 88 -9.83 2.49 -17.27
C LYS A 88 -9.37 3.26 -16.04
N ALA A 89 -9.05 2.58 -14.93
CA ALA A 89 -8.49 3.22 -13.73
C ALA A 89 -7.12 3.86 -14.03
N HIS A 90 -6.30 3.19 -14.83
CA HIS A 90 -5.02 3.73 -15.29
C HIS A 90 -5.23 4.96 -16.20
N GLU A 91 -6.10 4.87 -17.20
CA GLU A 91 -6.43 5.96 -18.13
C GLU A 91 -7.00 7.21 -17.46
N THR A 92 -7.73 7.02 -16.34
CA THR A 92 -8.33 8.11 -15.55
C THR A 92 -7.43 8.62 -14.43
N GLY A 93 -6.22 8.05 -14.26
CA GLY A 93 -5.30 8.44 -13.21
C GLY A 93 -5.68 7.97 -11.80
N LEU A 94 -6.62 7.03 -11.66
CA LEU A 94 -7.03 6.45 -10.39
C LEU A 94 -6.17 5.24 -9.96
N MET A 95 -5.00 5.07 -10.59
CA MET A 95 -4.06 4.01 -10.32
C MET A 95 -2.66 4.57 -10.12
N ASN A 96 -1.86 3.93 -9.24
CA ASN A 96 -0.47 4.35 -9.00
C ASN A 96 -0.32 5.78 -8.41
N LEU A 97 -1.27 6.23 -7.61
CA LEU A 97 -1.44 7.60 -7.10
C LEU A 97 -0.19 8.17 -6.41
N HIS A 98 0.59 7.32 -5.73
CA HIS A 98 1.72 7.72 -4.89
C HIS A 98 3.06 7.83 -5.64
N ILE A 99 3.11 7.42 -6.91
CA ILE A 99 4.36 7.50 -7.69
C ILE A 99 4.77 8.97 -7.83
N PRO A 100 6.03 9.33 -7.46
CA PRO A 100 6.50 10.71 -7.53
C PRO A 100 6.45 11.31 -8.94
N GLN A 101 6.24 12.61 -9.03
CA GLN A 101 6.20 13.35 -10.31
C GLN A 101 7.49 13.24 -11.11
N GLU A 102 8.64 13.12 -10.44
CA GLU A 102 9.94 12.92 -11.11
C GLU A 102 10.03 11.62 -11.92
N TYR A 103 9.12 10.65 -11.64
CA TYR A 103 8.97 9.39 -12.38
C TYR A 103 7.67 9.32 -13.19
N GLY A 104 7.01 10.47 -13.40
CA GLY A 104 5.82 10.59 -14.21
C GLY A 104 4.49 10.40 -13.48
N GLY A 105 4.51 10.12 -12.17
CA GLY A 105 3.32 9.91 -11.36
C GLY A 105 2.66 11.19 -10.87
N MET A 106 1.57 11.06 -10.14
CA MET A 106 0.83 12.19 -9.56
C MET A 106 1.47 12.68 -8.24
N GLY A 107 2.13 11.82 -7.49
CA GLY A 107 2.78 12.14 -6.21
C GLY A 107 1.80 12.49 -5.10
N LEU A 108 0.59 11.89 -5.12
CA LEU A 108 -0.43 12.18 -4.10
C LEU A 108 -0.01 11.69 -2.73
N GLY A 109 -0.43 12.43 -1.71
CA GLY A 109 -0.21 12.09 -0.32
C GLY A 109 -1.07 10.90 0.15
N THR A 110 -0.74 10.38 1.33
CA THR A 110 -1.45 9.24 1.91
C THR A 110 -2.93 9.55 2.17
N LEU A 111 -3.25 10.77 2.61
CA LEU A 111 -4.64 11.17 2.87
C LEU A 111 -5.47 11.15 1.58
N ASP A 112 -4.92 11.69 0.49
CA ASP A 112 -5.60 11.74 -0.80
C ASP A 112 -5.85 10.32 -1.34
N GLY A 113 -4.83 9.46 -1.25
CA GLY A 113 -4.97 8.04 -1.57
C GLY A 113 -6.06 7.34 -0.75
N CYS A 114 -6.13 7.57 0.57
CA CYS A 114 -7.17 7.00 1.42
C CYS A 114 -8.58 7.48 1.01
N LEU A 115 -8.75 8.76 0.71
CA LEU A 115 -10.02 9.34 0.29
C LEU A 115 -10.52 8.72 -1.02
N ILE A 116 -9.63 8.59 -2.01
CA ILE A 116 -9.93 7.97 -3.31
C ILE A 116 -10.26 6.48 -3.15
N THR A 117 -9.42 5.77 -2.40
CA THR A 117 -9.57 4.32 -2.16
C THR A 117 -10.89 4.00 -1.44
N GLU A 118 -11.31 4.82 -0.47
CA GLU A 118 -12.60 4.67 0.22
C GLU A 118 -13.78 4.73 -0.77
N LYS A 119 -13.75 5.66 -1.73
CA LYS A 119 -14.78 5.76 -2.78
C LYS A 119 -14.82 4.52 -3.67
N MET A 120 -13.67 4.00 -4.08
CA MET A 120 -13.60 2.78 -4.90
C MET A 120 -14.03 1.53 -4.12
N ALA A 121 -13.63 1.42 -2.86
CA ALA A 121 -13.97 0.31 -1.98
C ALA A 121 -15.47 0.20 -1.71
N TYR A 122 -16.21 1.32 -1.71
CA TYR A 122 -17.66 1.33 -1.62
C TYR A 122 -18.32 0.51 -2.74
N GLY A 123 -17.74 0.51 -3.93
CA GLY A 123 -18.25 -0.27 -5.05
C GLY A 123 -17.89 -1.76 -4.99
N CYS A 124 -16.62 -2.05 -4.75
CA CYS A 124 -16.12 -3.42 -4.58
C CYS A 124 -14.71 -3.40 -3.98
N THR A 125 -14.55 -3.96 -2.79
CA THR A 125 -13.23 -4.04 -2.12
C THR A 125 -12.24 -4.92 -2.88
N GLY A 126 -12.69 -5.97 -3.55
CA GLY A 126 -11.82 -6.86 -4.35
C GLY A 126 -11.23 -6.15 -5.57
N ILE A 127 -12.06 -5.45 -6.36
CA ILE A 127 -11.61 -4.68 -7.52
C ILE A 127 -10.72 -3.52 -7.08
N MET A 128 -11.11 -2.80 -6.02
CA MET A 128 -10.28 -1.74 -5.45
C MET A 128 -8.92 -2.27 -5.02
N THR A 129 -8.87 -3.42 -4.34
CA THR A 129 -7.61 -4.06 -3.93
C THR A 129 -6.73 -4.40 -5.15
N ALA A 130 -7.32 -4.88 -6.25
CA ALA A 130 -6.57 -5.15 -7.47
C ALA A 130 -5.93 -3.87 -8.04
N ILE A 131 -6.64 -2.74 -8.04
CA ILE A 131 -6.16 -1.44 -8.50
C ILE A 131 -5.02 -0.92 -7.61
N GLU A 132 -5.20 -0.94 -6.29
CA GLU A 132 -4.27 -0.34 -5.32
C GLU A 132 -3.04 -1.21 -4.99
N ALA A 133 -3.07 -2.50 -5.32
CA ALA A 133 -2.00 -3.43 -4.93
C ALA A 133 -0.63 -3.10 -5.55
N ASN A 134 -0.57 -2.32 -6.62
CA ASN A 134 0.68 -1.78 -7.13
C ASN A 134 1.43 -0.94 -6.08
N GLY A 135 0.70 -0.26 -5.19
CA GLY A 135 1.27 0.47 -4.06
C GLY A 135 2.13 -0.41 -3.16
N LEU A 136 1.74 -1.68 -2.94
CA LEU A 136 2.53 -2.62 -2.13
C LEU A 136 3.87 -2.97 -2.78
N GLY A 137 3.86 -3.31 -4.08
CA GLY A 137 5.06 -3.72 -4.81
C GLY A 137 5.99 -2.56 -5.15
N SER A 138 5.46 -1.38 -5.40
CA SER A 138 6.21 -0.18 -5.75
C SER A 138 6.82 0.54 -4.53
N MET A 139 6.18 0.48 -3.35
CA MET A 139 6.65 1.18 -2.16
C MET A 139 8.10 0.86 -1.76
N PRO A 140 8.52 -0.41 -1.70
CA PRO A 140 9.92 -0.74 -1.42
C PRO A 140 10.90 -0.14 -2.43
N ILE A 141 10.49 -0.05 -3.71
CA ILE A 141 11.29 0.56 -4.77
C ILE A 141 11.37 2.07 -4.57
N MET A 142 10.27 2.73 -4.20
CA MET A 142 10.25 4.16 -3.88
C MET A 142 11.16 4.49 -2.69
N ILE A 143 11.19 3.63 -1.66
CA ILE A 143 11.99 3.86 -0.45
C ILE A 143 13.47 3.57 -0.70
N ALA A 144 13.82 2.42 -1.28
CA ALA A 144 15.18 1.87 -1.30
C ALA A 144 15.78 1.66 -2.69
N GLY A 145 15.01 1.79 -3.75
CA GLY A 145 15.51 1.66 -5.13
C GLY A 145 16.47 2.80 -5.48
N ASN A 146 17.48 2.51 -6.30
CA ASN A 146 18.31 3.55 -6.92
C ASN A 146 17.54 4.25 -8.05
N HIS A 147 18.11 5.33 -8.60
CA HIS A 147 17.43 6.15 -9.63
C HIS A 147 17.06 5.33 -10.88
N GLU A 148 17.93 4.46 -11.36
CA GLU A 148 17.67 3.63 -12.54
C GLU A 148 16.53 2.62 -12.29
N GLN A 149 16.49 1.99 -11.10
CA GLN A 149 15.43 1.09 -10.72
C GLN A 149 14.09 1.83 -10.61
N LYS A 150 14.07 2.99 -9.97
CA LYS A 150 12.87 3.82 -9.87
C LYS A 150 12.38 4.24 -11.25
N LYS A 151 13.27 4.77 -12.09
CA LYS A 151 12.93 5.18 -13.45
C LYS A 151 12.35 4.03 -14.28
N LYS A 152 12.97 2.83 -14.22
CA LYS A 152 12.49 1.66 -14.96
C LYS A 152 11.12 1.18 -14.45
N TYR A 153 11.03 0.88 -13.16
CA TYR A 153 9.87 0.14 -12.63
C TYR A 153 8.69 1.05 -12.26
N LEU A 154 8.94 2.25 -11.74
CA LEU A 154 7.87 3.21 -11.49
C LEU A 154 7.37 3.83 -12.79
N GLY A 155 8.29 4.15 -13.74
CA GLY A 155 7.93 4.61 -15.08
C GLY A 155 7.04 3.59 -15.81
N MET A 156 7.38 2.29 -15.76
CA MET A 156 6.56 1.23 -16.35
C MET A 156 5.12 1.23 -15.82
N LEU A 157 4.94 1.44 -14.51
CA LEU A 157 3.60 1.49 -13.88
C LEU A 157 2.81 2.74 -14.27
N VAL A 158 3.49 3.82 -14.64
CA VAL A 158 2.86 5.07 -15.12
C VAL A 158 2.51 4.96 -16.59
N ASP A 159 3.41 4.40 -17.41
CA ASP A 159 3.26 4.37 -18.86
C ASP A 159 2.25 3.31 -19.33
N GLU A 160 2.10 2.21 -18.56
CA GLU A 160 1.30 1.06 -18.97
C GLU A 160 0.40 0.56 -17.82
N PRO A 161 -0.81 0.03 -18.12
CA PRO A 161 -1.72 -0.56 -17.13
C PRO A 161 -1.22 -1.95 -16.67
N VAL A 162 0.02 -2.02 -16.21
CA VAL A 162 0.65 -3.25 -15.73
C VAL A 162 0.62 -3.33 -14.22
N MET A 163 0.76 -4.55 -13.71
CA MET A 163 0.71 -4.81 -12.29
C MET A 163 2.09 -5.18 -11.75
N CYS A 164 2.32 -4.83 -10.48
CA CYS A 164 3.41 -5.40 -9.70
C CYS A 164 2.88 -6.08 -8.44
N ALA A 165 3.70 -6.90 -7.81
CA ALA A 165 3.30 -7.65 -6.64
C ALA A 165 4.35 -7.62 -5.53
N TYR A 166 3.87 -7.80 -4.28
CA TYR A 166 4.70 -7.76 -3.06
C TYR A 166 4.85 -9.15 -2.48
N GLY A 167 5.97 -9.81 -2.76
CA GLY A 167 6.27 -11.19 -2.37
C GLY A 167 7.04 -11.26 -1.05
N VAL A 168 6.35 -11.13 0.08
CA VAL A 168 6.95 -11.24 1.43
C VAL A 168 6.37 -12.44 2.18
N THR A 169 5.06 -12.54 2.29
CA THR A 169 4.36 -13.60 3.04
C THR A 169 4.69 -15.00 2.53
N GLU A 170 4.86 -15.94 3.45
CA GLU A 170 5.09 -17.36 3.20
C GLU A 170 4.11 -18.23 3.97
N PRO A 171 3.95 -19.53 3.66
CA PRO A 171 3.07 -20.42 4.41
C PRO A 171 3.34 -20.45 5.92
N GLY A 172 4.58 -20.23 6.33
CA GLY A 172 5.01 -20.22 7.73
C GLY A 172 5.40 -18.85 8.28
N ALA A 173 5.21 -17.75 7.53
CA ALA A 173 5.64 -16.41 7.91
C ALA A 173 4.65 -15.37 7.39
N GLY A 174 3.77 -14.89 8.26
CA GLY A 174 2.84 -13.77 7.99
C GLY A 174 3.31 -12.52 8.71
N SER A 175 2.68 -12.17 9.83
CA SER A 175 3.05 -11.00 10.65
C SER A 175 4.48 -11.09 11.21
N ASP A 176 4.96 -12.28 11.49
CA ASP A 176 6.38 -12.51 11.82
C ASP A 176 7.21 -12.64 10.53
N VAL A 177 7.58 -11.50 9.96
CA VAL A 177 8.47 -11.43 8.77
C VAL A 177 9.86 -12.01 9.06
N SER A 178 10.28 -12.08 10.32
CA SER A 178 11.58 -12.68 10.69
C SER A 178 11.64 -14.17 10.38
N GLY A 179 10.47 -14.83 10.30
CA GLY A 179 10.31 -16.24 9.98
C GLY A 179 10.41 -16.58 8.48
N VAL A 180 10.64 -15.61 7.59
CA VAL A 180 10.80 -15.83 6.14
C VAL A 180 11.95 -16.81 5.86
N LYS A 181 11.65 -17.84 5.07
CA LYS A 181 12.58 -18.94 4.71
C LYS A 181 13.08 -18.89 3.28
N THR A 182 12.45 -18.12 2.39
CA THR A 182 12.96 -17.90 1.03
C THR A 182 14.41 -17.42 1.11
N ARG A 183 15.30 -18.08 0.39
CA ARG A 183 16.74 -17.81 0.38
C ARG A 183 17.17 -17.28 -0.97
N ALA A 184 18.14 -16.37 -0.94
CA ALA A 184 18.84 -15.92 -2.13
C ALA A 184 20.34 -16.16 -1.94
N GLU A 185 20.95 -16.87 -2.89
CA GLU A 185 22.37 -17.21 -2.89
C GLU A 185 23.04 -16.57 -4.10
N LYS A 186 24.16 -15.88 -3.88
CA LYS A 186 24.96 -15.30 -4.96
C LYS A 186 25.76 -16.38 -5.67
N LYS A 187 25.60 -16.49 -7.00
CA LYS A 187 26.35 -17.40 -7.87
C LYS A 187 26.95 -16.60 -9.02
N GLY A 188 28.23 -16.29 -8.89
CA GLY A 188 28.91 -15.37 -9.82
C GLY A 188 28.33 -13.96 -9.70
N ASP A 189 27.83 -13.43 -10.79
CA ASP A 189 27.21 -12.10 -10.83
C ASP A 189 25.67 -12.14 -10.66
N GLU A 190 25.09 -13.34 -10.53
CA GLU A 190 23.65 -13.55 -10.39
C GLU A 190 23.26 -13.94 -8.97
N TRP A 191 21.96 -13.74 -8.65
CA TRP A 191 21.32 -14.24 -7.44
C TRP A 191 20.34 -15.34 -7.79
N VAL A 192 20.44 -16.48 -7.11
CA VAL A 192 19.50 -17.61 -7.23
C VAL A 192 18.55 -17.56 -6.03
N ILE A 193 17.27 -17.30 -6.29
CA ILE A 193 16.24 -17.21 -5.26
C ILE A 193 15.47 -18.52 -5.23
N ASN A 194 15.39 -19.15 -4.04
CA ASN A 194 14.64 -20.37 -3.80
C ASN A 194 13.71 -20.19 -2.61
N GLY A 195 12.43 -20.49 -2.78
CA GLY A 195 11.43 -20.41 -1.73
C GLY A 195 10.02 -20.42 -2.27
N GLN A 196 9.09 -20.16 -1.37
CA GLN A 196 7.66 -20.11 -1.68
C GLN A 196 7.04 -18.91 -1.04
N LYS A 197 6.30 -18.12 -1.82
CA LYS A 197 5.46 -17.02 -1.33
C LYS A 197 4.00 -17.40 -1.41
N MET A 198 3.17 -16.85 -0.52
CA MET A 198 1.76 -17.19 -0.41
C MET A 198 0.93 -15.93 -0.21
N TRP A 199 -0.30 -15.94 -0.69
CA TRP A 199 -1.27 -14.85 -0.55
C TRP A 199 -0.80 -13.54 -1.20
N ILE A 200 -0.23 -13.64 -2.40
CA ILE A 200 0.36 -12.50 -3.10
C ILE A 200 -0.68 -11.86 -4.02
N THR A 201 -1.21 -10.72 -3.59
CA THR A 201 -2.14 -9.92 -4.41
C THR A 201 -1.49 -9.56 -5.74
N ASN A 202 -2.24 -9.70 -6.84
CA ASN A 202 -1.78 -9.53 -8.22
C ASN A 202 -0.64 -10.48 -8.64
N GLY A 203 -0.27 -11.47 -7.82
CA GLY A 203 0.86 -12.35 -8.08
C GLY A 203 0.79 -13.09 -9.43
N GLY A 204 -0.41 -13.52 -9.85
CA GLY A 204 -0.63 -14.21 -11.12
C GLY A 204 -0.51 -13.33 -12.37
N VAL A 205 -0.67 -12.02 -12.23
CA VAL A 205 -0.77 -11.05 -13.33
C VAL A 205 0.35 -10.02 -13.35
N ALA A 206 1.17 -9.95 -12.31
CA ALA A 206 2.25 -8.98 -12.17
C ALA A 206 3.32 -9.11 -13.27
N SER A 207 3.82 -8.00 -13.75
CA SER A 207 4.94 -7.89 -14.69
C SER A 207 6.28 -7.99 -14.00
N PHE A 208 6.34 -7.54 -12.73
CA PHE A 208 7.50 -7.70 -11.85
C PHE A 208 7.04 -7.85 -10.39
N TYR A 209 7.96 -8.33 -9.56
CA TYR A 209 7.72 -8.63 -8.16
C TYR A 209 8.78 -7.97 -7.29
N PHE A 210 8.37 -7.40 -6.16
CA PHE A 210 9.28 -7.23 -5.03
C PHE A 210 9.30 -8.52 -4.23
N VAL A 211 10.48 -9.11 -4.00
CA VAL A 211 10.64 -10.37 -3.27
C VAL A 211 11.59 -10.17 -2.11
N LEU A 212 11.14 -10.44 -0.89
CA LEU A 212 12.01 -10.48 0.29
C LEU A 212 12.60 -11.88 0.44
N ALA A 213 13.93 -11.97 0.48
CA ALA A 213 14.64 -13.22 0.68
C ALA A 213 15.81 -13.07 1.66
N ARG A 214 16.13 -14.15 2.36
CA ARG A 214 17.29 -14.22 3.25
C ARG A 214 18.57 -14.40 2.45
N THR A 215 19.49 -13.48 2.60
CA THR A 215 20.82 -13.52 1.94
C THR A 215 21.94 -13.92 2.89
N ASP A 216 21.77 -13.70 4.20
CA ASP A 216 22.75 -14.10 5.19
C ASP A 216 22.68 -15.60 5.47
N PRO A 217 23.79 -16.37 5.32
CA PRO A 217 23.83 -17.80 5.56
C PRO A 217 23.76 -18.17 7.04
N ASP A 218 24.14 -17.28 7.96
CA ASP A 218 24.11 -17.55 9.40
C ASP A 218 22.66 -17.46 9.90
N PRO A 219 22.08 -18.57 10.40
CA PRO A 219 20.71 -18.58 10.95
C PRO A 219 20.56 -17.71 12.19
N LYS A 220 21.67 -17.34 12.85
CA LYS A 220 21.68 -16.46 14.03
C LYS A 220 21.80 -14.99 13.68
N CYS A 221 22.04 -14.66 12.40
CA CYS A 221 22.09 -13.26 11.97
C CYS A 221 20.76 -12.56 12.28
N PRO A 222 20.79 -11.40 12.94
CA PRO A 222 19.57 -10.64 13.24
C PRO A 222 18.76 -10.35 11.99
N SER A 223 17.44 -10.48 12.04
CA SER A 223 16.51 -10.31 10.92
C SER A 223 16.72 -8.97 10.20
N SER A 224 17.03 -7.90 10.94
CA SER A 224 17.32 -6.56 10.38
C SER A 224 18.52 -6.50 9.43
N LYS A 225 19.37 -7.53 9.41
CA LYS A 225 20.59 -7.62 8.56
C LYS A 225 20.58 -8.84 7.64
N ALA A 226 19.66 -9.78 7.87
CA ALA A 226 19.67 -11.08 7.21
C ALA A 226 18.94 -11.09 5.87
N PHE A 227 18.12 -10.10 5.60
CA PHE A 227 17.26 -10.07 4.42
C PHE A 227 17.67 -9.00 3.41
N THR A 228 17.37 -9.28 2.16
CA THR A 228 17.51 -8.36 1.02
C THR A 228 16.22 -8.37 0.22
N GLY A 229 15.78 -7.19 -0.23
CA GLY A 229 14.70 -7.04 -1.20
C GLY A 229 15.23 -7.15 -2.62
N PHE A 230 14.57 -7.93 -3.44
CA PHE A 230 14.89 -8.11 -4.85
C PHE A 230 13.73 -7.61 -5.71
N ILE A 231 14.05 -7.02 -6.85
CA ILE A 231 13.09 -6.79 -7.93
C ILE A 231 13.28 -7.91 -8.94
N VAL A 232 12.23 -8.66 -9.23
CA VAL A 232 12.26 -9.84 -10.08
C VAL A 232 11.29 -9.64 -11.24
N ASP A 233 11.78 -9.54 -12.46
CA ASP A 233 10.95 -9.48 -13.66
C ASP A 233 10.28 -10.83 -13.90
N ARG A 234 9.02 -10.85 -14.38
CA ARG A 234 8.24 -12.09 -14.60
C ARG A 234 8.96 -13.09 -15.50
N GLY A 235 9.68 -12.66 -16.51
CA GLY A 235 10.43 -13.52 -17.43
C GLY A 235 11.74 -14.07 -16.89
N SER A 236 12.17 -13.66 -15.68
CA SER A 236 13.41 -14.14 -15.06
C SER A 236 13.26 -15.48 -14.34
N VAL A 237 12.06 -16.07 -14.33
CA VAL A 237 11.79 -17.36 -13.70
C VAL A 237 12.10 -18.46 -14.72
N ASP A 238 13.29 -19.03 -14.66
CA ASP A 238 13.71 -20.18 -15.44
C ASP A 238 13.07 -21.46 -14.88
N ASP A 239 12.64 -22.41 -15.74
CA ASP A 239 11.92 -23.65 -15.38
C ASP A 239 12.64 -24.53 -14.34
N ASN A 240 13.94 -24.28 -14.10
CA ASN A 240 14.78 -24.97 -13.12
C ASN A 240 15.13 -24.15 -11.86
N ARG A 241 14.66 -22.88 -11.74
CA ARG A 241 14.92 -21.99 -10.61
C ARG A 241 13.60 -21.51 -10.01
N THR A 242 13.04 -22.31 -9.14
CA THR A 242 11.63 -22.24 -8.77
C THR A 242 11.38 -21.22 -7.67
N LEU A 243 10.93 -20.02 -8.01
CA LEU A 243 10.16 -19.20 -7.09
C LEU A 243 8.68 -19.62 -7.23
N TYR A 244 8.20 -20.49 -6.35
CA TYR A 244 6.78 -20.80 -6.27
C TYR A 244 6.03 -19.64 -5.63
N MET A 245 5.21 -18.95 -6.40
CA MET A 245 4.24 -18.00 -5.85
C MET A 245 2.87 -18.66 -5.88
N VAL A 246 2.26 -18.83 -4.69
CA VAL A 246 0.86 -19.21 -4.55
C VAL A 246 0.07 -17.91 -4.53
N TYR A 247 -0.77 -17.76 -5.54
CA TYR A 247 -1.56 -16.55 -5.76
C TYR A 247 -2.87 -16.57 -4.96
N LEU A 248 -3.33 -15.38 -4.54
CA LEU A 248 -4.75 -15.10 -4.39
C LEU A 248 -5.21 -14.46 -5.71
N LEU A 249 -6.22 -15.04 -6.30
CA LEU A 249 -7.06 -14.41 -7.29
C LEU A 249 -8.10 -13.58 -6.57
#